data_0f2bf68120143e9c55f01346c30550c4
#
_entry.id   0f2bf68120143e9c55f01346c30550c4
#
_cell.length_a   1.000
_cell.length_b   1.000
_cell.length_c   1.000
_cell.angle_alpha   90.00
_cell.angle_beta   90.00
_cell.angle_gamma   90.00
#
_symmetry.space_group_name_H-M   'P 1'
#
loop_
_entity.id
_entity.type
_entity.pdbx_description
1 polymer ?
#
loop_
_entity_poly.entity_id
_entity_poly.type
_entity_poly.pdbx_seq_one_letter_code
_entity_poly.pdbx_strand_id
1 'polypeptide(L)'
;MYTLAIYIYMLAVGLVSLFNKRALMLGRGHMNAFKTLKKQFKPTDEYVWVHAASLGEFEQGRPLMERLKREHPELKILLTFFSPSGYEVRKDWEGADIVCYLPFDTPAHVHLFFHYFKPKMLILIKYEFWQNYLKACKKRGIPVYSVSSIFRPNQIFFRWYGRAGYNKVLNKVTHFFVQNEQSRELLASLGYDNVTVVGDTRFDRVIDIRKAAKPLPLVEAFAANHRVFVAGSSWPGDEALFIPWFKRQQGMKLIIAPHIIDESHLHEIETALVGKKVLRYTDATPDNVAEADVLIVNCFGLLSSIYRYGQVAMVGGGFGHGIHNVPEAAVYGMPVIIGPNNNNFREARHLIDVGACFEVHDSTEFDAIADRLYSDYEFLQHAGEEAGSYIHGNAGATDIIYKHIFDI
;
A
#
# COMPACT_ATOMS: atom_id res chain seq x y z
N MET A 1 15.04 -12.11 27.91
CA MET A 1 15.78 -11.55 26.77
C MET A 1 14.92 -10.60 25.92
N TYR A 2 13.75 -10.99 25.41
CA TYR A 2 12.90 -10.12 24.57
C TYR A 2 12.58 -8.76 25.20
N THR A 3 12.03 -8.72 26.40
CA THR A 3 11.69 -7.47 27.10
C THR A 3 12.91 -6.57 27.33
N LEU A 4 14.08 -7.16 27.60
CA LEU A 4 15.33 -6.40 27.71
C LEU A 4 15.70 -5.74 26.37
N ALA A 5 15.56 -6.47 25.25
CA ALA A 5 15.78 -5.91 23.93
C ALA A 5 14.83 -4.73 23.63
N ILE A 6 13.58 -4.78 24.06
CA ILE A 6 12.65 -3.65 23.94
C ILE A 6 13.12 -2.44 24.74
N TYR A 7 13.61 -2.62 25.98
CA TYR A 7 14.15 -1.49 26.77
C TYR A 7 15.39 -0.89 26.13
N ILE A 8 16.30 -1.73 25.59
CA ILE A 8 17.48 -1.25 24.85
C ILE A 8 17.06 -0.47 23.61
N TYR A 9 16.08 -0.98 22.87
CA TYR A 9 15.51 -0.28 21.71
C TYR A 9 14.89 1.07 22.10
N MET A 10 14.14 1.16 23.19
CA MET A 10 13.60 2.42 23.70
C MET A 10 14.69 3.43 24.05
N LEU A 11 15.77 2.97 24.70
CA LEU A 11 16.93 3.80 25.02
C LEU A 11 17.61 4.32 23.75
N ALA A 12 17.80 3.44 22.77
CA ALA A 12 18.39 3.80 21.47
C ALA A 12 17.52 4.84 20.72
N VAL A 13 16.18 4.65 20.69
CA VAL A 13 15.25 5.65 20.13
C VAL A 13 15.38 6.98 20.87
N GLY A 14 15.46 6.96 22.21
CA GLY A 14 15.66 8.16 23.04
C GLY A 14 16.94 8.92 22.67
N LEU A 15 18.07 8.22 22.54
CA LEU A 15 19.35 8.81 22.16
C LEU A 15 19.34 9.36 20.73
N VAL A 16 18.85 8.57 19.77
CA VAL A 16 18.80 8.97 18.34
C VAL A 16 17.81 10.14 18.16
N SER A 17 16.80 10.26 18.98
CA SER A 17 15.80 11.35 18.92
C SER A 17 16.42 12.74 19.14
N LEU A 18 17.60 12.83 19.74
CA LEU A 18 18.35 14.09 19.92
C LEU A 18 18.85 14.66 18.57
N PHE A 19 19.04 13.79 17.56
CA PHE A 19 19.68 14.15 16.30
C PHE A 19 18.81 13.84 15.07
N ASN A 20 17.72 13.06 15.26
CA ASN A 20 16.89 12.58 14.14
C ASN A 20 15.41 12.88 14.39
N LYS A 21 14.82 13.71 13.53
CA LYS A 21 13.41 14.12 13.62
C LYS A 21 12.43 12.94 13.59
N ARG A 22 12.70 11.90 12.78
CA ARG A 22 11.83 10.71 12.70
C ARG A 22 11.86 9.90 13.99
N ALA A 23 13.05 9.73 14.60
CA ALA A 23 13.18 9.06 15.91
C ALA A 23 12.49 9.87 17.02
N LEU A 24 12.56 11.20 16.99
CA LEU A 24 11.85 12.07 17.91
C LEU A 24 10.32 11.91 17.78
N MET A 25 9.81 11.89 16.55
CA MET A 25 8.37 11.66 16.29
C MET A 25 7.94 10.28 16.80
N LEU A 26 8.73 9.24 16.54
CA LEU A 26 8.50 7.89 17.04
C LEU A 26 8.41 7.87 18.57
N GLY A 27 9.45 8.33 19.27
CA GLY A 27 9.51 8.32 20.72
C GLY A 27 8.36 9.10 21.38
N ARG A 28 8.12 10.33 20.92
CA ARG A 28 6.99 11.16 21.41
C ARG A 28 5.64 10.53 21.11
N GLY A 29 5.47 9.94 19.93
CA GLY A 29 4.23 9.29 19.53
C GLY A 29 3.86 8.13 20.45
N HIS A 30 4.81 7.21 20.71
CA HIS A 30 4.60 6.08 21.62
C HIS A 30 4.31 6.52 23.07
N MET A 31 4.95 7.60 23.55
CA MET A 31 4.69 8.16 24.89
C MET A 31 3.31 8.83 24.96
N ASN A 32 2.88 9.52 23.93
CA ASN A 32 1.60 10.22 23.87
C ASN A 32 0.40 9.30 23.60
N ALA A 33 0.63 8.06 23.17
CA ALA A 33 -0.43 7.11 22.85
C ALA A 33 -1.47 6.95 23.97
N PHE A 34 -1.01 6.88 25.24
CA PHE A 34 -1.91 6.80 26.39
C PHE A 34 -2.76 8.05 26.60
N LYS A 35 -2.23 9.22 26.25
CA LYS A 35 -3.01 10.48 26.34
C LYS A 35 -4.15 10.46 25.32
N THR A 36 -3.88 9.99 24.10
CA THR A 36 -4.89 9.83 23.04
C THR A 36 -5.95 8.82 23.46
N LEU A 37 -5.54 7.63 23.92
CA LEU A 37 -6.43 6.58 24.38
C LEU A 37 -7.35 7.09 25.51
N LYS A 38 -6.79 7.72 26.55
CA LYS A 38 -7.59 8.26 27.67
C LYS A 38 -8.61 9.30 27.25
N LYS A 39 -8.28 10.12 26.22
CA LYS A 39 -9.16 11.19 25.76
C LYS A 39 -10.31 10.68 24.91
N GLN A 40 -10.05 9.66 24.05
CA GLN A 40 -10.98 9.23 22.99
C GLN A 40 -11.71 7.94 23.33
N PHE A 41 -11.14 7.08 24.18
CA PHE A 41 -11.75 5.81 24.55
C PHE A 41 -13.02 6.01 25.37
N LYS A 42 -14.09 5.29 24.99
CA LYS A 42 -15.37 5.23 25.70
C LYS A 42 -15.58 3.81 26.22
N PRO A 43 -15.69 3.57 27.54
CA PRO A 43 -15.86 2.23 28.10
C PRO A 43 -17.14 1.50 27.70
N THR A 44 -18.14 2.24 27.21
CA THR A 44 -19.43 1.72 26.74
C THR A 44 -19.36 1.12 25.35
N ASP A 45 -18.33 1.47 24.58
CA ASP A 45 -18.19 1.07 23.18
C ASP A 45 -17.39 -0.23 23.07
N GLU A 46 -17.74 -1.04 22.06
CA GLU A 46 -17.03 -2.26 21.74
C GLU A 46 -16.00 -1.98 20.62
N TYR A 47 -14.76 -2.37 20.86
CA TYR A 47 -13.65 -2.03 19.96
C TYR A 47 -13.04 -3.27 19.31
N VAL A 48 -12.80 -3.17 18.01
CA VAL A 48 -11.85 -4.00 17.27
C VAL A 48 -10.51 -3.26 17.21
N TRP A 49 -9.46 -3.91 17.64
CA TRP A 49 -8.12 -3.34 17.57
C TRP A 49 -7.40 -3.81 16.32
N VAL A 50 -7.03 -2.88 15.45
CA VAL A 50 -6.22 -3.14 14.26
C VAL A 50 -4.84 -2.53 14.46
N HIS A 51 -3.80 -3.31 14.19
CA HIS A 51 -2.42 -2.84 14.24
C HIS A 51 -1.74 -2.98 12.89
N ALA A 52 -1.20 -1.87 12.39
CA ALA A 52 -0.38 -1.78 11.17
C ALA A 52 0.91 -1.02 11.48
N ALA A 53 2.08 -1.60 11.24
CA ALA A 53 3.33 -0.93 11.59
C ALA A 53 3.61 0.31 10.75
N SER A 54 3.17 0.34 9.49
CA SER A 54 3.50 1.35 8.49
C SER A 54 2.31 1.71 7.60
N LEU A 55 2.48 2.72 6.74
CA LEU A 55 1.48 3.09 5.74
C LEU A 55 1.16 1.94 4.77
N GLY A 56 2.18 1.20 4.29
CA GLY A 56 1.96 0.08 3.37
C GLY A 56 1.14 -1.05 4.00
N GLU A 57 1.32 -1.32 5.29
CA GLU A 57 0.49 -2.28 6.02
C GLU A 57 -0.92 -1.76 6.27
N PHE A 58 -1.05 -0.47 6.57
CA PHE A 58 -2.37 0.17 6.67
C PHE A 58 -3.19 -0.05 5.38
N GLU A 59 -2.61 0.15 4.20
CA GLU A 59 -3.32 -0.05 2.93
C GLU A 59 -3.76 -1.51 2.73
N GLN A 60 -3.06 -2.49 3.30
CA GLN A 60 -3.49 -3.88 3.32
C GLN A 60 -4.62 -4.17 4.33
N GLY A 61 -4.64 -3.47 5.45
CA GLY A 61 -5.71 -3.60 6.45
C GLY A 61 -6.96 -2.78 6.12
N ARG A 62 -6.81 -1.78 5.28
CA ARG A 62 -7.84 -0.78 4.98
C ARG A 62 -9.13 -1.37 4.41
N PRO A 63 -9.12 -2.29 3.42
CA PRO A 63 -10.35 -2.90 2.90
C PRO A 63 -11.18 -3.58 3.98
N LEU A 64 -10.51 -4.28 4.89
CA LEU A 64 -11.16 -4.96 6.00
C LEU A 64 -11.78 -3.96 7.00
N MET A 65 -11.08 -2.88 7.33
CA MET A 65 -11.57 -1.83 8.23
C MET A 65 -12.75 -1.05 7.60
N GLU A 66 -12.67 -0.70 6.32
CA GLU A 66 -13.76 -0.02 5.60
C GLU A 66 -15.01 -0.90 5.53
N ARG A 67 -14.86 -2.21 5.31
CA ARG A 67 -15.96 -3.17 5.34
C ARG A 67 -16.56 -3.30 6.73
N LEU A 68 -15.72 -3.46 7.76
CA LEU A 68 -16.17 -3.52 9.15
C LEU A 68 -16.99 -2.29 9.53
N LYS A 69 -16.53 -1.09 9.18
CA LYS A 69 -17.24 0.16 9.45
C LYS A 69 -18.61 0.24 8.76
N ARG A 70 -18.71 -0.32 7.54
CA ARG A 70 -19.94 -0.35 6.77
C ARG A 70 -20.95 -1.39 7.28
N GLU A 71 -20.49 -2.58 7.63
CA GLU A 71 -21.36 -3.71 7.97
C GLU A 71 -21.62 -3.83 9.48
N HIS A 72 -20.71 -3.33 10.32
CA HIS A 72 -20.82 -3.27 11.78
C HIS A 72 -20.52 -1.87 12.34
N PRO A 73 -21.37 -0.87 12.05
CA PRO A 73 -21.15 0.52 12.49
C PRO A 73 -21.17 0.68 14.02
N GLU A 74 -21.73 -0.28 14.75
CA GLU A 74 -21.72 -0.35 16.22
C GLU A 74 -20.31 -0.66 16.77
N LEU A 75 -19.49 -1.42 16.02
CA LEU A 75 -18.13 -1.72 16.42
C LEU A 75 -17.21 -0.53 16.11
N LYS A 76 -16.46 -0.13 17.11
CA LYS A 76 -15.47 0.95 17.00
C LYS A 76 -14.10 0.38 16.62
N ILE A 77 -13.33 1.13 15.84
CA ILE A 77 -11.99 0.72 15.43
C ILE A 77 -10.95 1.54 16.19
N LEU A 78 -10.08 0.83 16.94
CA LEU A 78 -8.81 1.38 17.37
C LEU A 78 -7.74 0.97 16.35
N LEU A 79 -7.19 1.94 15.62
CA LEU A 79 -6.06 1.74 14.72
C LEU A 79 -4.77 2.19 15.41
N THR A 80 -3.80 1.28 15.49
CA THR A 80 -2.49 1.61 16.06
C THR A 80 -1.40 1.48 15.01
N PHE A 81 -0.46 2.42 15.02
CA PHE A 81 0.73 2.41 14.20
C PHE A 81 2.01 2.24 15.03
N PHE A 82 3.04 1.65 14.43
CA PHE A 82 4.37 1.65 15.03
C PHE A 82 5.23 2.77 14.46
N SER A 83 5.21 2.97 13.14
CA SER A 83 6.06 3.91 12.43
C SER A 83 5.38 5.28 12.21
N PRO A 84 6.14 6.39 12.24
CA PRO A 84 5.66 7.69 11.82
C PRO A 84 5.11 7.72 10.39
N SER A 85 5.62 6.89 9.48
CA SER A 85 5.17 6.83 8.09
C SER A 85 3.69 6.48 7.94
N GLY A 86 3.15 5.67 8.85
CA GLY A 86 1.72 5.36 8.88
C GLY A 86 0.92 6.42 9.64
N TYR A 87 1.35 6.72 10.87
CA TYR A 87 0.61 7.60 11.76
C TYR A 87 0.47 9.03 11.23
N GLU A 88 1.56 9.65 10.79
CA GLU A 88 1.51 11.06 10.36
C GLU A 88 0.64 11.27 9.12
N VAL A 89 0.52 10.25 8.27
CA VAL A 89 -0.31 10.29 7.06
C VAL A 89 -1.78 9.94 7.36
N ARG A 90 -2.03 9.14 8.40
CA ARG A 90 -3.37 8.56 8.66
C ARG A 90 -3.95 8.89 10.04
N LYS A 91 -3.33 9.78 10.83
CA LYS A 91 -3.82 10.15 12.17
C LYS A 91 -5.23 10.72 12.20
N ASP A 92 -5.66 11.33 11.10
CA ASP A 92 -6.98 11.93 10.94
C ASP A 92 -7.89 11.09 10.01
N TRP A 93 -7.58 9.80 9.82
CA TRP A 93 -8.38 8.93 8.96
C TRP A 93 -9.73 8.59 9.60
N GLU A 94 -10.81 9.03 8.96
CA GLU A 94 -12.20 8.90 9.45
C GLU A 94 -12.72 7.46 9.53
N GLY A 95 -12.04 6.51 8.89
CA GLY A 95 -12.40 5.08 8.95
C GLY A 95 -12.08 4.39 10.27
N ALA A 96 -11.36 5.06 11.21
CA ALA A 96 -11.11 4.57 12.55
C ALA A 96 -11.58 5.58 13.60
N ASP A 97 -12.12 5.08 14.73
CA ASP A 97 -12.64 5.93 15.80
C ASP A 97 -11.53 6.46 16.70
N ILE A 98 -10.42 5.71 16.82
CA ILE A 98 -9.21 6.12 17.52
C ILE A 98 -8.00 5.76 16.68
N VAL A 99 -7.12 6.72 16.43
CA VAL A 99 -5.82 6.49 15.77
C VAL A 99 -4.70 6.94 16.69
N CYS A 100 -3.77 6.04 17.01
CA CYS A 100 -2.61 6.38 17.85
C CYS A 100 -1.39 5.50 17.53
N TYR A 101 -0.25 5.83 18.13
CA TYR A 101 0.87 4.90 18.15
C TYR A 101 0.59 3.73 19.10
N LEU A 102 1.13 2.55 18.79
CA LEU A 102 1.17 1.44 19.75
C LEU A 102 2.18 1.75 20.84
N PRO A 103 1.83 1.80 22.14
CA PRO A 103 2.84 1.96 23.17
C PRO A 103 3.91 0.85 23.11
N PHE A 104 5.16 1.16 23.44
CA PHE A 104 6.25 0.16 23.38
C PHE A 104 5.89 -1.12 24.13
N ASP A 105 6.28 -2.27 23.58
CA ASP A 105 5.92 -3.60 24.07
C ASP A 105 6.66 -4.00 25.37
N THR A 106 6.53 -3.15 26.40
CA THR A 106 7.02 -3.46 27.76
C THR A 106 5.87 -4.00 28.63
N PRO A 107 6.16 -4.86 29.62
CA PRO A 107 5.12 -5.35 30.53
C PRO A 107 4.29 -4.25 31.20
N ALA A 108 4.93 -3.12 31.57
CA ALA A 108 4.26 -2.00 32.18
C ALA A 108 3.30 -1.28 31.22
N HIS A 109 3.77 -0.97 30.00
CA HIS A 109 2.93 -0.33 28.97
C HIS A 109 1.77 -1.25 28.56
N VAL A 110 2.02 -2.53 28.37
CA VAL A 110 0.98 -3.52 28.02
C VAL A 110 -0.05 -3.63 29.14
N HIS A 111 0.38 -3.67 30.40
CA HIS A 111 -0.54 -3.67 31.55
C HIS A 111 -1.43 -2.42 31.55
N LEU A 112 -0.82 -1.25 31.37
CA LEU A 112 -1.53 0.04 31.32
C LEU A 112 -2.48 0.12 30.11
N PHE A 113 -2.05 -0.36 28.94
CA PHE A 113 -2.88 -0.42 27.74
C PHE A 113 -4.17 -1.19 27.99
N PHE A 114 -4.06 -2.43 28.50
CA PHE A 114 -5.22 -3.28 28.79
C PHE A 114 -5.99 -2.89 30.08
N HIS A 115 -5.46 -2.00 30.88
CA HIS A 115 -6.24 -1.37 31.95
C HIS A 115 -7.28 -0.40 31.39
N TYR A 116 -6.89 0.42 30.40
CA TYR A 116 -7.80 1.37 29.77
C TYR A 116 -8.59 0.77 28.61
N PHE A 117 -8.04 -0.21 27.89
CA PHE A 117 -8.60 -0.66 26.63
C PHE A 117 -8.83 -2.18 26.60
N LYS A 118 -10.07 -2.59 26.30
CA LYS A 118 -10.48 -4.00 26.26
C LYS A 118 -11.08 -4.32 24.91
N PRO A 119 -10.24 -4.64 23.89
CA PRO A 119 -10.75 -4.96 22.56
C PRO A 119 -11.46 -6.31 22.53
N LYS A 120 -12.45 -6.47 21.68
CA LYS A 120 -13.09 -7.76 21.36
C LYS A 120 -12.11 -8.70 20.67
N MET A 121 -11.26 -8.17 19.80
CA MET A 121 -10.25 -8.90 19.06
C MET A 121 -9.09 -7.98 18.66
N LEU A 122 -7.97 -8.60 18.28
CA LEU A 122 -6.81 -7.95 17.68
C LEU A 122 -6.61 -8.47 16.26
N ILE A 123 -6.54 -7.56 15.30
CA ILE A 123 -6.17 -7.83 13.91
C ILE A 123 -4.79 -7.25 13.66
N LEU A 124 -3.81 -8.11 13.43
CA LEU A 124 -2.44 -7.74 13.09
C LEU A 124 -2.28 -7.77 11.58
N ILE A 125 -1.80 -6.68 10.99
CA ILE A 125 -1.46 -6.68 9.58
C ILE A 125 -0.02 -7.16 9.42
N LYS A 126 0.18 -8.18 8.58
CA LYS A 126 1.43 -8.92 8.37
C LYS A 126 1.92 -9.64 9.64
N TYR A 127 3.15 -9.36 10.09
CA TYR A 127 3.87 -10.16 11.11
C TYR A 127 4.38 -9.34 12.29
N GLU A 128 3.67 -8.29 12.69
CA GLU A 128 3.98 -7.45 13.85
C GLU A 128 3.66 -8.16 15.18
N PHE A 129 4.36 -9.27 15.43
CA PHE A 129 4.11 -10.15 16.57
C PHE A 129 4.76 -9.65 17.87
N TRP A 130 4.18 -8.62 18.49
CA TRP A 130 4.62 -8.03 19.75
C TRP A 130 4.34 -8.96 20.92
N GLN A 131 5.41 -9.59 21.46
CA GLN A 131 5.30 -10.73 22.37
C GLN A 131 4.50 -10.46 23.64
N ASN A 132 4.68 -9.31 24.30
CA ASN A 132 3.99 -9.01 25.56
C ASN A 132 2.51 -8.69 25.29
N TYR A 133 2.18 -7.98 24.20
CA TYR A 133 0.80 -7.76 23.77
C TYR A 133 0.09 -9.08 23.46
N LEU A 134 0.70 -9.94 22.67
CA LEU A 134 0.13 -11.26 22.33
C LEU A 134 -0.07 -12.14 23.58
N LYS A 135 0.90 -12.14 24.51
CA LYS A 135 0.76 -12.83 25.81
C LYS A 135 -0.41 -12.27 26.62
N ALA A 136 -0.59 -10.95 26.60
CA ALA A 136 -1.68 -10.31 27.30
C ALA A 136 -3.04 -10.58 26.68
N CYS A 137 -3.15 -10.63 25.34
CA CYS A 137 -4.35 -11.05 24.61
C CYS A 137 -4.73 -12.48 24.99
N LYS A 138 -3.81 -13.43 24.86
CA LYS A 138 -4.07 -14.83 25.20
C LYS A 138 -4.54 -15.01 26.66
N LYS A 139 -3.90 -14.31 27.62
CA LYS A 139 -4.32 -14.35 29.04
C LYS A 139 -5.73 -13.84 29.27
N ARG A 140 -6.23 -12.95 28.41
CA ARG A 140 -7.55 -12.34 28.50
C ARG A 140 -8.62 -12.97 27.62
N GLY A 141 -8.27 -14.02 26.86
CA GLY A 141 -9.17 -14.67 25.91
C GLY A 141 -9.50 -13.78 24.70
N ILE A 142 -8.67 -12.76 24.40
CA ILE A 142 -8.85 -11.91 23.24
C ILE A 142 -8.28 -12.63 22.01
N PRO A 143 -9.11 -12.96 20.99
CA PRO A 143 -8.64 -13.59 19.78
C PRO A 143 -7.71 -12.66 19.00
N VAL A 144 -6.72 -13.26 18.34
CA VAL A 144 -5.71 -12.55 17.54
C VAL A 144 -5.69 -13.12 16.14
N TYR A 145 -5.93 -12.30 15.15
CA TYR A 145 -5.91 -12.65 13.74
C TYR A 145 -4.72 -11.98 13.04
N SER A 146 -3.93 -12.75 12.29
CA SER A 146 -2.84 -12.21 11.48
C SER A 146 -3.30 -12.17 10.03
N VAL A 147 -3.37 -10.98 9.44
CA VAL A 147 -3.99 -10.72 8.13
C VAL A 147 -2.92 -10.28 7.12
N SER A 148 -3.07 -10.73 5.87
CA SER A 148 -2.14 -10.44 4.77
C SER A 148 -0.68 -10.78 5.10
N SER A 149 -0.48 -11.82 5.90
CA SER A 149 0.85 -12.25 6.32
C SER A 149 1.58 -12.99 5.19
N ILE A 150 2.89 -12.74 5.09
CA ILE A 150 3.75 -13.43 4.14
C ILE A 150 5.01 -13.92 4.83
N PHE A 151 5.17 -15.22 4.90
CA PHE A 151 6.33 -15.84 5.54
C PHE A 151 7.38 -16.25 4.51
N ARG A 152 8.65 -16.13 4.89
CA ARG A 152 9.81 -16.47 4.07
C ARG A 152 10.77 -17.39 4.84
N PRO A 153 11.45 -18.35 4.17
CA PRO A 153 12.31 -19.31 4.83
C PRO A 153 13.47 -18.70 5.63
N ASN A 154 13.93 -17.51 5.20
CA ASN A 154 15.04 -16.81 5.84
C ASN A 154 14.64 -16.02 7.09
N GLN A 155 13.36 -15.90 7.41
CA GLN A 155 12.91 -15.22 8.62
C GLN A 155 13.25 -16.00 9.88
N ILE A 156 13.46 -15.26 10.97
CA ILE A 156 13.89 -15.79 12.28
C ILE A 156 12.97 -16.89 12.82
N PHE A 157 11.70 -16.87 12.46
CA PHE A 157 10.69 -17.88 12.87
C PHE A 157 11.07 -19.29 12.46
N PHE A 158 11.76 -19.45 11.31
CA PHE A 158 12.10 -20.72 10.69
C PHE A 158 13.57 -21.12 10.88
N ARG A 159 14.39 -20.22 11.45
CA ARG A 159 15.78 -20.51 11.77
C ARG A 159 15.87 -21.37 13.02
N TRP A 160 16.81 -22.32 13.04
CA TRP A 160 17.02 -23.24 14.17
C TRP A 160 17.14 -22.53 15.52
N TYR A 161 17.82 -21.37 15.57
CA TYR A 161 18.02 -20.57 16.80
C TYR A 161 16.82 -19.71 17.19
N GLY A 162 15.92 -19.44 16.26
CA GLY A 162 14.71 -18.63 16.50
C GLY A 162 13.47 -19.48 16.76
N ARG A 163 13.41 -20.69 16.20
CA ARG A 163 12.23 -21.56 16.16
C ARG A 163 11.59 -21.78 17.54
N ALA A 164 12.38 -22.15 18.56
CA ALA A 164 11.84 -22.42 19.90
C ALA A 164 11.29 -21.17 20.60
N GLY A 165 11.92 -20.00 20.41
CA GLY A 165 11.49 -18.74 20.99
C GLY A 165 10.25 -18.17 20.33
N TYR A 166 10.23 -18.11 19.00
CA TYR A 166 9.12 -17.55 18.23
C TYR A 166 7.91 -18.48 18.13
N ASN A 167 8.08 -19.79 18.24
CA ASN A 167 6.95 -20.71 18.37
C ASN A 167 6.06 -20.37 19.58
N LYS A 168 6.69 -19.95 20.71
CA LYS A 168 5.96 -19.44 21.88
C LYS A 168 5.21 -18.11 21.61
N VAL A 169 5.54 -17.41 20.56
CA VAL A 169 4.85 -16.15 20.15
C VAL A 169 3.71 -16.47 19.20
N LEU A 170 4.00 -17.26 18.14
CA LEU A 170 3.02 -17.59 17.10
C LEU A 170 1.84 -18.42 17.64
N ASN A 171 2.03 -19.25 18.65
CA ASN A 171 0.95 -20.05 19.29
C ASN A 171 -0.09 -19.21 20.06
N LYS A 172 0.01 -17.88 20.00
CA LYS A 172 -0.97 -16.96 20.58
C LYS A 172 -1.88 -16.36 19.49
N VAL A 173 -1.59 -16.62 18.24
CA VAL A 173 -2.41 -16.22 17.10
C VAL A 173 -3.54 -17.22 16.95
N THR A 174 -4.76 -16.74 16.89
CA THR A 174 -5.97 -17.56 16.73
C THR A 174 -6.06 -18.11 15.33
N HIS A 175 -5.78 -17.29 14.31
CA HIS A 175 -5.76 -17.69 12.90
C HIS A 175 -4.82 -16.83 12.06
N PHE A 176 -4.18 -17.46 11.06
CA PHE A 176 -3.31 -16.79 10.10
C PHE A 176 -3.98 -16.76 8.72
N PHE A 177 -4.19 -15.56 8.18
CA PHE A 177 -4.58 -15.35 6.80
C PHE A 177 -3.34 -14.94 6.00
N VAL A 178 -2.83 -15.87 5.21
CA VAL A 178 -1.55 -15.73 4.51
C VAL A 178 -1.75 -15.45 3.03
N GLN A 179 -0.76 -14.78 2.42
CA GLN A 179 -0.85 -14.38 1.03
C GLN A 179 -0.61 -15.54 0.03
N ASN A 180 0.08 -16.60 0.43
CA ASN A 180 0.46 -17.67 -0.49
C ASN A 180 0.68 -19.02 0.21
N GLU A 181 0.73 -20.04 -0.62
CA GLU A 181 0.92 -21.43 -0.21
C GLU A 181 2.24 -21.66 0.53
N GLN A 182 3.35 -21.08 0.07
CA GLN A 182 4.64 -21.17 0.75
C GLN A 182 4.57 -20.73 2.21
N SER A 183 3.80 -19.68 2.50
CA SER A 183 3.59 -19.20 3.89
C SER A 183 2.83 -20.22 4.72
N ARG A 184 1.83 -20.89 4.13
CA ARG A 184 1.08 -21.98 4.77
C ARG A 184 2.00 -23.16 5.09
N GLU A 185 2.78 -23.61 4.13
CA GLU A 185 3.73 -24.71 4.30
C GLU A 185 4.77 -24.42 5.39
N LEU A 186 5.30 -23.20 5.40
CA LEU A 186 6.24 -22.76 6.44
C LEU A 186 5.62 -22.79 7.83
N LEU A 187 4.38 -22.32 8.00
CA LEU A 187 3.67 -22.39 9.28
C LEU A 187 3.34 -23.84 9.66
N ALA A 188 2.91 -24.67 8.70
CA ALA A 188 2.67 -26.09 8.89
C ALA A 188 3.94 -26.83 9.37
N SER A 189 5.13 -26.45 8.87
CA SER A 189 6.42 -27.00 9.35
C SER A 189 6.72 -26.70 10.82
N LEU A 190 6.04 -25.72 11.41
CA LEU A 190 6.09 -25.37 12.83
C LEU A 190 4.93 -25.99 13.64
N GLY A 191 4.01 -26.73 12.98
CA GLY A 191 2.86 -27.38 13.61
C GLY A 191 1.60 -26.51 13.69
N TYR A 192 1.48 -25.47 12.84
CA TYR A 192 0.27 -24.64 12.75
C TYR A 192 -0.61 -25.09 11.59
N ASP A 193 -1.85 -25.43 11.88
CA ASP A 193 -2.92 -25.80 10.94
C ASP A 193 -4.03 -24.73 10.82
N ASN A 194 -4.06 -23.78 11.76
CA ASN A 194 -4.98 -22.64 11.77
C ASN A 194 -4.56 -21.56 10.75
N VAL A 195 -4.40 -21.95 9.47
CA VAL A 195 -3.88 -21.12 8.39
C VAL A 195 -4.77 -21.22 7.17
N THR A 196 -5.18 -20.06 6.63
CA THR A 196 -5.91 -19.97 5.35
C THR A 196 -5.11 -19.12 4.36
N VAL A 197 -4.93 -19.64 3.15
CA VAL A 197 -4.35 -18.87 2.04
C VAL A 197 -5.46 -18.01 1.44
N VAL A 198 -5.31 -16.71 1.46
CA VAL A 198 -6.33 -15.75 1.02
C VAL A 198 -5.85 -14.79 -0.09
N GLY A 199 -4.54 -14.68 -0.31
CA GLY A 199 -3.99 -13.68 -1.22
C GLY A 199 -3.69 -12.34 -0.53
N ASP A 200 -3.54 -11.30 -1.32
CA ASP A 200 -3.20 -9.95 -0.85
C ASP A 200 -4.42 -9.03 -0.96
N THR A 201 -4.85 -8.49 0.15
CA THR A 201 -5.99 -7.55 0.26
C THR A 201 -5.80 -6.26 -0.54
N ARG A 202 -4.59 -5.94 -1.02
CA ARG A 202 -4.34 -4.80 -1.91
C ARG A 202 -5.06 -4.95 -3.26
N PHE A 203 -5.28 -6.18 -3.74
CA PHE A 203 -6.05 -6.41 -4.97
C PHE A 203 -7.53 -6.03 -4.78
N ASP A 204 -8.12 -6.37 -3.64
CA ASP A 204 -9.47 -5.93 -3.29
C ASP A 204 -9.53 -4.40 -3.26
N ARG A 205 -8.51 -3.77 -2.66
CA ARG A 205 -8.44 -2.32 -2.53
C ARG A 205 -8.44 -1.60 -3.89
N VAL A 206 -7.64 -2.03 -4.86
CA VAL A 206 -7.59 -1.37 -6.17
C VAL A 206 -8.88 -1.59 -6.96
N ILE A 207 -9.53 -2.73 -6.79
CA ILE A 207 -10.86 -2.99 -7.37
C ILE A 207 -11.91 -2.05 -6.77
N ASP A 208 -11.90 -1.86 -5.45
CA ASP A 208 -12.83 -0.95 -4.78
C ASP A 208 -12.59 0.51 -5.17
N ILE A 209 -11.32 0.93 -5.29
CA ILE A 209 -10.95 2.25 -5.82
C ILE A 209 -11.49 2.43 -7.23
N ARG A 210 -11.29 1.43 -8.11
CA ARG A 210 -11.82 1.47 -9.49
C ARG A 210 -13.34 1.61 -9.51
N LYS A 211 -14.06 0.83 -8.68
CA LYS A 211 -15.53 0.90 -8.58
C LYS A 211 -16.03 2.26 -8.06
N ALA A 212 -15.31 2.83 -7.09
CA ALA A 212 -15.65 4.12 -6.47
C ALA A 212 -15.14 5.34 -7.27
N ALA A 213 -14.31 5.11 -8.30
CA ALA A 213 -13.70 6.19 -9.07
C ALA A 213 -14.76 7.02 -9.79
N LYS A 214 -14.78 8.32 -9.50
CA LYS A 214 -15.68 9.28 -10.14
C LYS A 214 -15.15 9.70 -11.51
N PRO A 215 -16.02 10.06 -12.45
CA PRO A 215 -15.59 10.71 -13.69
C PRO A 215 -14.81 11.99 -13.39
N LEU A 216 -13.79 12.25 -14.19
CA LEU A 216 -12.98 13.46 -14.14
C LEU A 216 -13.18 14.24 -15.44
N PRO A 217 -14.17 15.18 -15.52
CA PRO A 217 -14.59 15.79 -16.77
C PRO A 217 -13.45 16.48 -17.54
N LEU A 218 -12.50 17.12 -16.83
CA LEU A 218 -11.33 17.75 -17.46
C LEU A 218 -10.39 16.70 -18.09
N VAL A 219 -10.16 15.57 -17.41
CA VAL A 219 -9.32 14.50 -17.94
C VAL A 219 -10.01 13.80 -19.09
N GLU A 220 -11.33 13.62 -19.02
CA GLU A 220 -12.15 13.05 -20.08
C GLU A 220 -12.10 13.93 -21.34
N ALA A 221 -12.27 15.25 -21.19
CA ALA A 221 -12.14 16.20 -22.29
C ALA A 221 -10.71 16.24 -22.89
N PHE A 222 -9.69 16.14 -22.02
CA PHE A 222 -8.30 16.01 -22.45
C PHE A 222 -8.07 14.75 -23.29
N ALA A 223 -8.53 13.61 -22.82
CA ALA A 223 -8.28 12.29 -23.42
C ALA A 223 -9.11 12.01 -24.69
N ALA A 224 -10.21 12.76 -24.89
CA ALA A 224 -11.21 12.48 -25.92
C ALA A 224 -10.59 12.29 -27.31
N ASN A 225 -10.90 11.14 -27.95
CA ASN A 225 -10.46 10.75 -29.30
C ASN A 225 -8.93 10.67 -29.52
N HIS A 226 -8.16 10.60 -28.43
CA HIS A 226 -6.69 10.49 -28.51
C HIS A 226 -6.19 9.21 -27.84
N ARG A 227 -5.03 8.72 -28.30
CA ARG A 227 -4.24 7.76 -27.52
C ARG A 227 -3.57 8.51 -26.37
N VAL A 228 -3.65 7.94 -25.16
CA VAL A 228 -3.13 8.58 -23.97
C VAL A 228 -2.13 7.66 -23.27
N PHE A 229 -0.93 8.16 -23.05
CA PHE A 229 0.05 7.55 -22.18
C PHE A 229 -0.04 8.17 -20.78
N VAL A 230 -0.06 7.35 -19.72
CA VAL A 230 -0.15 7.82 -18.34
C VAL A 230 1.13 7.47 -17.58
N ALA A 231 1.91 8.48 -17.21
CA ALA A 231 3.06 8.32 -16.33
C ALA A 231 2.64 8.64 -14.88
N GLY A 232 2.45 7.60 -14.08
CA GLY A 232 2.01 7.72 -12.69
C GLY A 232 3.15 7.62 -11.70
N SER A 233 3.18 8.49 -10.70
CA SER A 233 4.22 8.58 -9.67
C SER A 233 5.64 8.65 -10.25
N SER A 234 5.80 9.44 -11.34
CA SER A 234 7.08 9.54 -12.05
C SER A 234 8.15 10.24 -11.23
N TRP A 235 9.39 9.89 -11.53
CA TRP A 235 10.61 10.52 -11.03
C TRP A 235 11.48 10.96 -12.21
N PRO A 236 12.48 11.83 -12.02
CA PRO A 236 13.33 12.29 -13.12
C PRO A 236 13.96 11.18 -13.96
N GLY A 237 14.29 10.03 -13.36
CA GLY A 237 14.82 8.86 -14.07
C GLY A 237 13.80 8.22 -15.01
N ASP A 238 12.51 8.18 -14.64
CA ASP A 238 11.43 7.69 -15.48
C ASP A 238 11.12 8.70 -16.59
N GLU A 239 11.10 9.99 -16.26
CA GLU A 239 10.79 11.10 -17.16
C GLU A 239 11.82 11.25 -18.29
N ALA A 240 13.07 10.95 -17.99
CA ALA A 240 14.16 10.93 -18.97
C ALA A 240 13.96 9.88 -20.09
N LEU A 241 13.12 8.86 -19.88
CA LEU A 241 12.79 7.85 -20.87
C LEU A 241 11.58 8.25 -21.71
N PHE A 242 10.44 8.50 -21.05
CA PHE A 242 9.18 8.66 -21.79
C PHE A 242 8.99 10.06 -22.40
N ILE A 243 9.59 11.14 -21.87
CA ILE A 243 9.44 12.48 -22.43
C ILE A 243 10.07 12.57 -23.84
N PRO A 244 11.33 12.14 -24.07
CA PRO A 244 11.90 12.14 -25.42
C PRO A 244 11.13 11.27 -26.42
N TRP A 245 10.66 10.10 -25.97
CA TRP A 245 9.81 9.23 -26.79
C TRP A 245 8.50 9.91 -27.14
N PHE A 246 7.78 10.46 -26.17
CA PHE A 246 6.51 11.16 -26.38
C PHE A 246 6.65 12.36 -27.34
N LYS A 247 7.74 13.10 -27.26
CA LYS A 247 7.98 14.26 -28.16
C LYS A 247 8.03 13.85 -29.65
N ARG A 248 8.41 12.62 -29.94
CA ARG A 248 8.44 12.06 -31.32
C ARG A 248 7.07 11.57 -31.79
N GLN A 249 6.12 11.37 -30.88
CA GLN A 249 4.79 10.86 -31.21
C GLN A 249 3.89 11.97 -31.77
N GLN A 250 2.99 11.58 -32.71
CA GLN A 250 1.97 12.47 -33.26
C GLN A 250 0.58 11.97 -32.88
N GLY A 251 -0.33 12.91 -32.58
CA GLY A 251 -1.72 12.60 -32.25
C GLY A 251 -1.90 11.83 -30.92
N MET A 252 -0.87 11.77 -30.09
CA MET A 252 -0.89 11.18 -28.76
C MET A 252 -0.91 12.26 -27.69
N LYS A 253 -1.55 11.98 -26.58
CA LYS A 253 -1.54 12.82 -25.37
C LYS A 253 -0.82 12.13 -24.22
N LEU A 254 -0.25 12.95 -23.34
CA LEU A 254 0.51 12.49 -22.18
C LEU A 254 -0.08 13.05 -20.89
N ILE A 255 -0.37 12.18 -19.94
CA ILE A 255 -0.68 12.59 -18.56
C ILE A 255 0.50 12.24 -17.68
N ILE A 256 1.05 13.22 -16.96
CA ILE A 256 2.14 13.03 -16.00
C ILE A 256 1.60 13.35 -14.60
N ALA A 257 1.66 12.39 -13.70
CA ALA A 257 1.43 12.60 -12.28
C ALA A 257 2.75 12.37 -11.53
N PRO A 258 3.57 13.40 -11.31
CA PRO A 258 4.88 13.24 -10.68
C PRO A 258 4.74 12.86 -9.21
N HIS A 259 5.70 12.09 -8.68
CA HIS A 259 5.72 11.75 -7.27
C HIS A 259 6.02 12.94 -6.37
N ILE A 260 6.88 13.83 -6.84
CA ILE A 260 7.22 15.09 -6.16
C ILE A 260 6.54 16.24 -6.89
N ILE A 261 5.65 16.94 -6.16
CA ILE A 261 4.89 18.08 -6.67
C ILE A 261 5.48 19.35 -6.04
N ASP A 262 6.68 19.73 -6.46
CA ASP A 262 7.27 21.03 -6.13
C ASP A 262 7.52 21.85 -7.41
N GLU A 263 7.60 23.16 -7.28
CA GLU A 263 7.72 24.06 -8.43
C GLU A 263 9.01 23.83 -9.23
N SER A 264 10.10 23.43 -8.59
CA SER A 264 11.35 23.14 -9.28
C SER A 264 11.19 21.96 -10.23
N HIS A 265 10.65 20.85 -9.73
CA HIS A 265 10.44 19.64 -10.51
C HIS A 265 9.39 19.82 -11.60
N LEU A 266 8.28 20.52 -11.29
CA LEU A 266 7.27 20.85 -12.31
C LEU A 266 7.87 21.67 -13.44
N HIS A 267 8.71 22.65 -13.13
CA HIS A 267 9.41 23.46 -14.13
C HIS A 267 10.42 22.66 -14.97
N GLU A 268 11.12 21.68 -14.37
CA GLU A 268 12.00 20.77 -15.09
C GLU A 268 11.22 19.94 -16.13
N ILE A 269 10.05 19.40 -15.75
CA ILE A 269 9.16 18.66 -16.65
C ILE A 269 8.68 19.56 -17.79
N GLU A 270 8.22 20.78 -17.49
CA GLU A 270 7.77 21.75 -18.50
C GLU A 270 8.90 22.12 -19.47
N THR A 271 10.10 22.32 -18.96
CA THR A 271 11.30 22.62 -19.76
C THR A 271 11.65 21.46 -20.70
N ALA A 272 11.59 20.21 -20.22
CA ALA A 272 11.84 19.04 -21.05
C ALA A 272 10.80 18.86 -22.16
N LEU A 273 9.59 19.40 -21.96
CA LEU A 273 8.46 19.33 -22.90
C LEU A 273 8.34 20.55 -23.84
N VAL A 274 9.35 21.42 -23.89
CA VAL A 274 9.36 22.55 -24.84
C VAL A 274 9.02 22.07 -26.26
N GLY A 275 8.07 22.76 -26.90
CA GLY A 275 7.52 22.45 -28.22
C GLY A 275 6.19 21.68 -28.19
N LYS A 276 5.70 21.30 -26.99
CA LYS A 276 4.36 20.74 -26.77
C LYS A 276 3.50 21.73 -25.96
N LYS A 277 2.19 21.67 -26.12
CA LYS A 277 1.24 22.46 -25.32
C LYS A 277 1.07 21.77 -23.96
N VAL A 278 1.76 22.26 -22.93
CA VAL A 278 1.72 21.72 -21.57
C VAL A 278 0.72 22.51 -20.73
N LEU A 279 -0.10 21.80 -19.95
CA LEU A 279 -1.09 22.37 -19.04
C LEU A 279 -1.00 21.68 -17.68
N ARG A 280 -0.98 22.45 -16.60
CA ARG A 280 -1.13 21.94 -15.24
C ARG A 280 -2.60 21.68 -14.94
N TYR A 281 -2.92 20.59 -14.25
CA TYR A 281 -4.30 20.23 -13.96
C TYR A 281 -5.05 21.30 -13.15
N THR A 282 -4.36 21.99 -12.22
CA THR A 282 -4.97 23.09 -11.43
C THR A 282 -5.33 24.31 -12.27
N ASP A 283 -4.71 24.48 -13.44
CA ASP A 283 -4.95 25.60 -14.37
C ASP A 283 -5.86 25.18 -15.54
N ALA A 284 -6.27 23.91 -15.55
CA ALA A 284 -7.12 23.34 -16.59
C ALA A 284 -8.56 23.81 -16.44
N THR A 285 -9.14 24.20 -17.58
CA THR A 285 -10.56 24.55 -17.71
C THR A 285 -11.17 23.77 -18.88
N PRO A 286 -12.50 23.70 -18.99
CA PRO A 286 -13.14 23.06 -20.15
C PRO A 286 -12.72 23.67 -21.49
N ASP A 287 -12.36 24.94 -21.51
CA ASP A 287 -12.03 25.68 -22.74
C ASP A 287 -10.60 25.40 -23.23
N ASN A 288 -9.65 25.10 -22.33
CA ASN A 288 -8.22 24.96 -22.69
C ASN A 288 -7.71 23.53 -22.66
N VAL A 289 -8.35 22.62 -21.91
CA VAL A 289 -7.81 21.29 -21.64
C VAL A 289 -7.77 20.40 -22.88
N ALA A 290 -8.74 20.53 -23.78
CA ALA A 290 -8.81 19.72 -25.00
C ALA A 290 -7.67 20.02 -25.98
N GLU A 291 -7.11 21.25 -25.97
CA GLU A 291 -6.02 21.66 -26.86
C GLU A 291 -4.62 21.28 -26.35
N ALA A 292 -4.49 20.91 -25.08
CA ALA A 292 -3.20 20.55 -24.50
C ALA A 292 -2.71 19.20 -25.04
N ASP A 293 -1.40 19.07 -25.26
CA ASP A 293 -0.72 17.80 -25.59
C ASP A 293 -0.36 17.02 -24.32
N VAL A 294 -0.06 17.75 -23.24
CA VAL A 294 0.38 17.20 -21.95
C VAL A 294 -0.42 17.80 -20.81
N LEU A 295 -0.89 16.94 -19.92
CA LEU A 295 -1.55 17.32 -18.68
C LEU A 295 -0.68 16.90 -17.49
N ILE A 296 -0.10 17.87 -16.77
CA ILE A 296 0.66 17.62 -15.55
C ILE A 296 -0.29 17.67 -14.35
N VAL A 297 -0.44 16.56 -13.66
CA VAL A 297 -1.31 16.43 -12.47
C VAL A 297 -0.54 16.91 -11.24
N ASN A 298 -0.62 18.18 -10.97
CA ASN A 298 0.06 18.87 -9.88
C ASN A 298 -0.74 18.92 -8.58
N CYS A 299 -1.56 17.87 -8.32
CA CYS A 299 -2.32 17.69 -7.08
C CYS A 299 -2.44 16.22 -6.73
N PHE A 300 -2.70 15.92 -5.44
CA PHE A 300 -2.82 14.55 -4.94
C PHE A 300 -4.25 14.00 -5.07
N GLY A 301 -4.35 12.65 -5.10
CA GLY A 301 -5.60 11.91 -4.94
C GLY A 301 -6.35 11.62 -6.24
N LEU A 302 -5.84 11.99 -7.41
CA LEU A 302 -6.51 11.77 -8.70
C LEU A 302 -5.94 10.60 -9.50
N LEU A 303 -4.66 10.22 -9.30
CA LEU A 303 -3.94 9.30 -10.17
C LEU A 303 -4.66 7.96 -10.36
N SER A 304 -5.16 7.35 -9.30
CA SER A 304 -5.88 6.08 -9.37
C SER A 304 -7.15 6.13 -10.24
N SER A 305 -7.79 7.31 -10.35
CA SER A 305 -8.93 7.53 -11.24
C SER A 305 -8.52 7.92 -12.66
N ILE A 306 -7.34 8.51 -12.82
CA ILE A 306 -6.80 8.97 -14.11
C ILE A 306 -6.42 7.79 -15.00
N TYR A 307 -5.93 6.69 -14.44
CA TYR A 307 -5.56 5.51 -15.23
C TYR A 307 -6.66 5.01 -16.18
N ARG A 308 -7.95 5.21 -15.84
CA ARG A 308 -9.07 4.82 -16.73
C ARG A 308 -9.06 5.48 -18.10
N TYR A 309 -8.35 6.62 -18.25
CA TYR A 309 -8.33 7.40 -19.50
C TYR A 309 -7.12 7.08 -20.38
N GLY A 310 -6.21 6.24 -19.91
CA GLY A 310 -5.03 5.83 -20.66
C GLY A 310 -5.16 4.46 -21.31
N GLN A 311 -4.26 4.15 -22.24
CA GLN A 311 -4.13 2.83 -22.84
C GLN A 311 -2.89 2.09 -22.36
N VAL A 312 -1.83 2.82 -22.02
CA VAL A 312 -0.57 2.29 -21.49
C VAL A 312 -0.16 3.16 -20.30
N ALA A 313 0.32 2.53 -19.25
CA ALA A 313 0.87 3.25 -18.09
C ALA A 313 2.36 3.01 -17.94
N MET A 314 3.09 4.01 -17.45
CA MET A 314 4.35 3.82 -16.75
C MET A 314 4.14 4.10 -15.28
N VAL A 315 4.59 3.17 -14.42
CA VAL A 315 4.60 3.36 -12.97
C VAL A 315 6.03 3.63 -12.51
N GLY A 316 6.26 4.84 -12.04
CA GLY A 316 7.58 5.36 -11.75
C GLY A 316 8.23 4.81 -10.49
N GLY A 317 9.48 5.24 -10.26
CA GLY A 317 10.33 4.89 -9.12
C GLY A 317 11.30 3.74 -9.39
N GLY A 318 11.12 3.01 -10.47
CA GLY A 318 11.94 1.83 -10.80
C GLY A 318 13.40 2.13 -11.13
N PHE A 319 13.75 3.37 -11.41
CA PHE A 319 15.14 3.81 -11.62
C PHE A 319 15.80 4.40 -10.36
N GLY A 320 15.16 4.27 -9.21
CA GLY A 320 15.66 4.83 -7.95
C GLY A 320 15.21 4.04 -6.73
N HIS A 321 14.21 4.56 -6.03
CA HIS A 321 13.77 4.06 -4.71
C HIS A 321 12.94 2.77 -4.75
N GLY A 322 12.59 2.24 -5.92
CA GLY A 322 11.68 1.14 -6.14
C GLY A 322 10.32 1.61 -6.69
N ILE A 323 9.67 0.73 -7.45
CA ILE A 323 8.40 1.04 -8.13
C ILE A 323 7.27 1.36 -7.15
N HIS A 324 6.33 2.17 -7.65
CA HIS A 324 5.08 2.46 -6.97
C HIS A 324 4.01 1.35 -7.22
N ASN A 325 2.75 1.66 -7.00
CA ASN A 325 1.64 0.69 -6.98
C ASN A 325 1.18 0.29 -8.41
N VAL A 326 1.82 -0.69 -9.02
CA VAL A 326 1.46 -1.24 -10.35
C VAL A 326 0.00 -1.71 -10.43
N PRO A 327 -0.58 -2.41 -9.44
CA PRO A 327 -1.98 -2.80 -9.43
C PRO A 327 -2.99 -1.69 -9.67
N GLU A 328 -2.69 -0.42 -9.33
CA GLU A 328 -3.60 0.71 -9.56
C GLU A 328 -3.82 1.00 -11.06
N ALA A 329 -2.82 0.77 -11.90
CA ALA A 329 -2.95 0.86 -13.34
C ALA A 329 -3.53 -0.44 -13.94
N ALA A 330 -2.98 -1.58 -13.54
CA ALA A 330 -3.34 -2.91 -14.05
C ALA A 330 -4.84 -3.25 -13.85
N VAL A 331 -5.48 -2.76 -12.79
CA VAL A 331 -6.90 -3.00 -12.52
C VAL A 331 -7.84 -2.45 -13.60
N TYR A 332 -7.38 -1.48 -14.39
CA TYR A 332 -8.12 -0.94 -15.53
C TYR A 332 -7.96 -1.76 -16.83
N GLY A 333 -7.22 -2.87 -16.79
CA GLY A 333 -6.89 -3.65 -17.99
C GLY A 333 -5.86 -2.92 -18.86
N MET A 334 -4.87 -2.33 -18.22
CA MET A 334 -3.85 -1.51 -18.87
C MET A 334 -2.48 -2.15 -18.70
N PRO A 335 -1.71 -2.39 -19.78
CA PRO A 335 -0.33 -2.81 -19.65
C PRO A 335 0.52 -1.72 -18.98
N VAL A 336 1.51 -2.16 -18.21
CA VAL A 336 2.33 -1.26 -17.38
C VAL A 336 3.81 -1.40 -17.73
N ILE A 337 4.50 -0.28 -17.92
CA ILE A 337 5.96 -0.22 -18.06
C ILE A 337 6.57 0.20 -16.73
N ILE A 338 7.65 -0.45 -16.31
CA ILE A 338 8.36 -0.16 -15.05
C ILE A 338 9.87 -0.22 -15.23
N GLY A 339 10.62 0.46 -14.37
CA GLY A 339 12.07 0.33 -14.31
C GLY A 339 12.56 -0.91 -13.52
N PRO A 340 13.88 -1.18 -13.50
CA PRO A 340 14.47 -2.45 -13.05
C PRO A 340 14.46 -2.67 -11.54
N ASN A 341 14.26 -1.64 -10.72
CA ASN A 341 14.26 -1.81 -9.26
C ASN A 341 12.89 -2.30 -8.74
N ASN A 342 12.51 -3.53 -9.15
CA ASN A 342 11.19 -4.11 -8.84
C ASN A 342 11.26 -5.48 -8.14
N ASN A 343 12.42 -6.02 -7.82
CA ASN A 343 12.61 -7.37 -7.27
C ASN A 343 11.84 -7.64 -5.95
N ASN A 344 11.55 -6.61 -5.18
CA ASN A 344 10.80 -6.74 -3.92
C ASN A 344 9.28 -6.69 -4.10
N PHE A 345 8.78 -6.47 -5.32
CA PHE A 345 7.38 -6.26 -5.67
C PHE A 345 6.84 -7.49 -6.42
N ARG A 346 6.36 -8.47 -5.66
CA ARG A 346 5.92 -9.77 -6.22
C ARG A 346 4.81 -9.63 -7.24
N GLU A 347 3.87 -8.72 -7.00
CA GLU A 347 2.78 -8.42 -7.91
C GLU A 347 3.27 -7.93 -9.27
N ALA A 348 4.30 -7.09 -9.30
CA ALA A 348 4.90 -6.61 -10.54
C ALA A 348 5.63 -7.75 -11.27
N ARG A 349 6.37 -8.61 -10.53
CA ARG A 349 7.04 -9.77 -11.10
C ARG A 349 6.06 -10.75 -11.75
N HIS A 350 4.96 -11.06 -11.07
CA HIS A 350 3.93 -11.93 -11.66
C HIS A 350 3.23 -11.29 -12.88
N LEU A 351 3.00 -9.96 -12.84
CA LEU A 351 2.48 -9.25 -14.02
C LEU A 351 3.46 -9.29 -15.20
N ILE A 352 4.78 -9.30 -14.94
CA ILE A 352 5.80 -9.52 -15.99
C ILE A 352 5.71 -10.95 -16.53
N ASP A 353 5.60 -11.94 -15.65
CA ASP A 353 5.54 -13.36 -16.04
C ASP A 353 4.32 -13.66 -16.92
N VAL A 354 3.18 -12.95 -16.72
CA VAL A 354 1.98 -13.11 -17.57
C VAL A 354 1.95 -12.15 -18.76
N GLY A 355 2.98 -11.34 -18.99
CA GLY A 355 3.07 -10.45 -20.16
C GLY A 355 2.22 -9.18 -20.07
N ALA A 356 1.81 -8.78 -18.85
CA ALA A 356 1.00 -7.59 -18.57
C ALA A 356 1.82 -6.39 -18.10
N CYS A 357 3.05 -6.63 -17.63
CA CYS A 357 3.99 -5.60 -17.19
C CYS A 357 5.34 -5.80 -17.89
N PHE A 358 6.00 -4.70 -18.21
CA PHE A 358 7.24 -4.71 -18.99
C PHE A 358 8.34 -3.96 -18.22
N GLU A 359 9.38 -4.68 -17.85
CA GLU A 359 10.58 -4.10 -17.24
C GLU A 359 11.49 -3.54 -18.34
N VAL A 360 11.95 -2.30 -18.16
CA VAL A 360 12.87 -1.63 -19.08
C VAL A 360 14.06 -1.04 -18.32
N HIS A 361 15.25 -1.07 -18.95
CA HIS A 361 16.50 -0.64 -18.32
C HIS A 361 17.02 0.69 -18.86
N ASP A 362 16.63 1.04 -20.10
CA ASP A 362 17.08 2.25 -20.78
C ASP A 362 16.04 2.76 -21.78
N SER A 363 16.36 3.86 -22.46
CA SER A 363 15.48 4.48 -23.46
C SER A 363 15.27 3.61 -24.70
N THR A 364 16.22 2.76 -25.08
CA THR A 364 16.09 1.87 -26.24
C THR A 364 15.05 0.78 -25.98
N GLU A 365 15.12 0.16 -24.81
CA GLU A 365 14.13 -0.84 -24.39
C GLU A 365 12.76 -0.20 -24.17
N PHE A 366 12.71 1.00 -23.57
CA PHE A 366 11.46 1.73 -23.39
C PHE A 366 10.80 2.05 -24.73
N ASP A 367 11.55 2.62 -25.69
CA ASP A 367 11.06 2.95 -27.03
C ASP A 367 10.50 1.71 -27.73
N ALA A 368 11.24 0.59 -27.70
CA ALA A 368 10.83 -0.65 -28.36
C ALA A 368 9.50 -1.20 -27.79
N ILE A 369 9.34 -1.19 -26.47
CA ILE A 369 8.11 -1.68 -25.82
C ILE A 369 6.96 -0.69 -26.04
N ALA A 370 7.19 0.60 -25.84
CA ALA A 370 6.16 1.62 -26.02
C ALA A 370 5.67 1.68 -27.47
N ASP A 371 6.58 1.67 -28.45
CA ASP A 371 6.21 1.64 -29.86
C ASP A 371 5.42 0.38 -30.22
N ARG A 372 5.82 -0.80 -29.71
CA ARG A 372 5.09 -2.03 -29.93
C ARG A 372 3.67 -1.98 -29.33
N LEU A 373 3.52 -1.51 -28.11
CA LEU A 373 2.20 -1.38 -27.45
C LEU A 373 1.26 -0.45 -28.22
N TYR A 374 1.79 0.56 -28.91
CA TYR A 374 0.94 1.49 -29.66
C TYR A 374 0.81 1.15 -31.17
N SER A 375 1.66 0.30 -31.72
CA SER A 375 1.60 -0.12 -33.13
C SER A 375 0.92 -1.49 -33.32
N ASP A 376 0.98 -2.37 -32.33
CA ASP A 376 0.41 -3.73 -32.36
C ASP A 376 -0.82 -3.79 -31.44
N TYR A 377 -2.01 -3.67 -32.04
CA TYR A 377 -3.27 -3.67 -31.30
C TYR A 377 -3.53 -4.99 -30.55
N GLU A 378 -3.19 -6.14 -31.17
CA GLU A 378 -3.40 -7.45 -30.54
C GLU A 378 -2.49 -7.60 -29.30
N PHE A 379 -1.25 -7.14 -29.40
CA PHE A 379 -0.32 -7.14 -28.27
C PHE A 379 -0.80 -6.25 -27.13
N LEU A 380 -1.29 -5.03 -27.45
CA LEU A 380 -1.86 -4.11 -26.45
C LEU A 380 -3.06 -4.74 -25.72
N GLN A 381 -4.01 -5.31 -26.50
CA GLN A 381 -5.21 -5.90 -25.93
C GLN A 381 -4.88 -7.10 -25.05
N HIS A 382 -4.03 -8.02 -25.54
CA HIS A 382 -3.61 -9.19 -24.77
C HIS A 382 -2.94 -8.79 -23.45
N ALA A 383 -1.99 -7.87 -23.48
CA ALA A 383 -1.32 -7.40 -22.27
C ALA A 383 -2.28 -6.71 -21.28
N GLY A 384 -3.27 -5.97 -21.79
CA GLY A 384 -4.32 -5.37 -20.98
C GLY A 384 -5.26 -6.40 -20.36
N GLU A 385 -5.68 -7.40 -21.12
CA GLU A 385 -6.52 -8.51 -20.62
C GLU A 385 -5.81 -9.30 -19.52
N GLU A 386 -4.54 -9.61 -19.70
CA GLU A 386 -3.73 -10.30 -18.68
C GLU A 386 -3.57 -9.42 -17.42
N ALA A 387 -3.37 -8.10 -17.58
CA ALA A 387 -3.31 -7.17 -16.45
C ALA A 387 -4.60 -7.21 -15.62
N GLY A 388 -5.74 -7.05 -16.27
CA GLY A 388 -7.06 -7.09 -15.61
C GLY A 388 -7.36 -8.45 -14.98
N SER A 389 -7.13 -9.54 -15.72
CA SER A 389 -7.36 -10.91 -15.28
C SER A 389 -6.53 -11.27 -14.05
N TYR A 390 -5.26 -10.87 -14.03
CA TYR A 390 -4.38 -11.08 -12.88
C TYR A 390 -4.92 -10.40 -11.62
N ILE A 391 -5.33 -9.12 -11.73
CA ILE A 391 -5.86 -8.38 -10.58
C ILE A 391 -7.15 -9.02 -10.06
N HIS A 392 -8.09 -9.34 -10.97
CA HIS A 392 -9.38 -9.94 -10.58
C HIS A 392 -9.23 -11.36 -10.05
N GLY A 393 -8.34 -12.17 -10.62
CA GLY A 393 -8.07 -13.53 -10.19
C GLY A 393 -7.40 -13.65 -8.82
N ASN A 394 -6.72 -12.59 -8.36
CA ASN A 394 -6.06 -12.54 -7.06
C ASN A 394 -6.85 -11.76 -5.99
N ALA A 395 -8.05 -11.29 -6.31
CA ALA A 395 -8.94 -10.60 -5.38
C ALA A 395 -9.80 -11.58 -4.56
N GLY A 396 -10.48 -11.08 -3.53
CA GLY A 396 -11.38 -11.85 -2.68
C GLY A 396 -10.82 -12.13 -1.29
N ALA A 397 -9.57 -11.75 -1.02
CA ALA A 397 -8.93 -11.94 0.27
C ALA A 397 -9.74 -11.32 1.42
N THR A 398 -10.21 -10.10 1.24
CA THR A 398 -10.99 -9.36 2.24
C THR A 398 -12.31 -10.09 2.56
N ASP A 399 -12.98 -10.65 1.56
CA ASP A 399 -14.23 -11.36 1.73
C ASP A 399 -14.05 -12.65 2.57
N ILE A 400 -13.02 -13.44 2.25
CA ILE A 400 -12.69 -14.67 2.98
C ILE A 400 -12.33 -14.35 4.44
N ILE A 401 -11.48 -13.34 4.67
CA ILE A 401 -11.07 -12.91 6.01
C ILE A 401 -12.28 -12.43 6.82
N TYR A 402 -13.10 -11.58 6.22
CA TYR A 402 -14.26 -10.99 6.87
C TYR A 402 -15.26 -12.06 7.32
N LYS A 403 -15.65 -12.95 6.42
CA LYS A 403 -16.56 -14.07 6.73
C LYS A 403 -16.02 -14.95 7.85
N HIS A 404 -14.75 -15.27 7.84
CA HIS A 404 -14.14 -16.10 8.89
C HIS A 404 -14.14 -15.40 10.27
N ILE A 405 -14.00 -14.09 10.32
CA ILE A 405 -13.88 -13.35 11.60
C ILE A 405 -15.23 -12.91 12.15
N PHE A 406 -16.18 -12.53 11.28
CA PHE A 406 -17.41 -11.83 11.67
C PHE A 406 -18.70 -12.62 11.37
N ASP A 407 -18.71 -13.52 10.38
CA ASP A 407 -19.89 -14.31 9.99
C ASP A 407 -19.87 -15.70 10.72
N ILE A 408 -19.78 -15.71 12.06
CA ILE A 408 -19.84 -16.91 12.88
C ILE A 408 -21.30 -17.23 13.24
#